data_e0fe85776b748d370b173be413a223cf
#
_entry.id   e0fe85776b748d370b173be413a223cf
#
_cell.length_a   1.000
_cell.length_b   1.000
_cell.length_c   1.000
_cell.angle_alpha   90.00
_cell.angle_beta   90.00
_cell.angle_gamma   90.00
#
_symmetry.space_group_name_H-M   'P 1'
#
loop_
_entity.id
_entity.type
_entity.pdbx_description
1 polymer ?
#
loop_
_entity_poly.entity_id
_entity_poly.type
_entity_poly.pdbx_seq_one_letter_code
_entity_poly.pdbx_strand_id
1 'polypeptide(L)'
;KYNIPFAHSDSSLPDVFTLELIAGRAEDYRNENDILLSEGYARMIFGDENPIGKIITFEMLGTQLKVVGVYKDLPENCSIINGMLICIGEADLTIPNHDPHVGFFRLKKDASVEKVTEDFRKEYANFIRSSGREIQDYEAEEIAGMRLTPIAQTHLLEDVMSGIKPSANMTQMLILLSISLLFLLIAIFNFINFSMASIPFRINSINIEKVYGASRRRLIFNQLKKNIILCAAS
;
A
#
# COMPACT_ATOMS: atom_id res chain seq x y z
N LYS A 1 -12.57 -27.05 -0.54
CA LYS A 1 -11.78 -26.38 0.50
C LYS A 1 -11.05 -25.22 -0.15
N TYR A 2 -11.33 -23.99 0.29
CA TYR A 2 -10.76 -22.78 -0.29
C TYR A 2 -9.80 -22.15 0.72
N ASN A 3 -8.68 -21.61 0.24
CA ASN A 3 -7.81 -20.78 1.04
C ASN A 3 -8.16 -19.31 0.72
N ILE A 4 -8.87 -18.66 1.64
CA ILE A 4 -9.36 -17.30 1.48
C ILE A 4 -8.62 -16.41 2.47
N PRO A 5 -7.97 -15.34 2.02
CA PRO A 5 -7.40 -14.35 2.93
C PRO A 5 -8.53 -13.75 3.78
N PHE A 6 -8.26 -13.52 5.04
CA PHE A 6 -9.25 -12.91 5.93
C PHE A 6 -8.62 -11.85 6.83
N ALA A 7 -9.45 -10.94 7.28
CA ALA A 7 -9.11 -9.95 8.30
C ALA A 7 -10.30 -9.78 9.25
N HIS A 8 -10.00 -9.57 10.51
CA HIS A 8 -10.98 -9.19 11.50
C HIS A 8 -11.16 -7.67 11.49
N SER A 9 -12.39 -7.21 11.66
CA SER A 9 -12.69 -5.78 11.82
C SER A 9 -13.92 -5.57 12.70
N ASP A 10 -14.04 -4.40 13.25
CA ASP A 10 -15.26 -4.00 13.94
C ASP A 10 -16.40 -3.68 12.96
N SER A 11 -17.59 -3.48 13.50
CA SER A 11 -18.79 -3.17 12.72
C SER A 11 -18.73 -1.80 12.02
N SER A 12 -17.82 -0.92 12.40
CA SER A 12 -17.66 0.43 11.83
C SER A 12 -16.87 0.47 10.52
N LEU A 13 -16.24 -0.65 10.14
CA LEU A 13 -15.41 -0.73 8.93
C LEU A 13 -16.10 -0.17 7.67
N PRO A 14 -17.36 -0.54 7.35
CA PRO A 14 -18.03 -0.01 6.15
C PRO A 14 -18.31 1.50 6.24
N ASP A 15 -18.40 2.07 7.45
CA ASP A 15 -18.62 3.49 7.66
C ASP A 15 -17.35 4.30 7.55
N VAL A 16 -16.21 3.73 7.97
CA VAL A 16 -14.89 4.37 7.90
C VAL A 16 -14.34 4.31 6.47
N PHE A 17 -14.44 3.14 5.84
CA PHE A 17 -14.04 2.91 4.46
C PHE A 17 -15.25 2.85 3.56
N THR A 18 -15.23 3.56 2.45
CA THR A 18 -16.30 3.52 1.45
C THR A 18 -16.21 2.21 0.66
N LEU A 19 -16.73 1.12 1.25
CA LEU A 19 -16.84 -0.15 0.54
C LEU A 19 -18.05 -0.11 -0.38
N GLU A 20 -17.85 -0.30 -1.68
CA GLU A 20 -18.95 -0.44 -2.65
C GLU A 20 -19.54 -1.84 -2.50
N LEU A 21 -20.68 -1.95 -1.80
CA LEU A 21 -21.41 -3.21 -1.67
C LEU A 21 -22.24 -3.47 -2.94
N ILE A 22 -22.03 -4.63 -3.56
CA ILE A 22 -22.80 -5.09 -4.71
C ILE A 22 -23.98 -5.99 -4.31
N ALA A 23 -23.96 -6.54 -3.08
CA ALA A 23 -25.07 -7.28 -2.48
C ALA A 23 -25.02 -7.12 -0.96
N GLY A 24 -26.18 -7.19 -0.30
CA GLY A 24 -26.31 -6.98 1.14
C GLY A 24 -26.33 -5.50 1.55
N ARG A 25 -26.20 -5.24 2.84
CA ARG A 25 -26.20 -3.89 3.42
C ARG A 25 -25.08 -3.75 4.44
N ALA A 26 -24.45 -2.58 4.51
CA ALA A 26 -23.43 -2.27 5.51
C ALA A 26 -23.99 -2.38 6.95
N GLU A 27 -25.27 -2.03 7.12
CA GLU A 27 -25.97 -2.07 8.40
C GLU A 27 -26.14 -3.47 8.98
N ASP A 28 -26.06 -4.50 8.13
CA ASP A 28 -26.17 -5.91 8.54
C ASP A 28 -24.84 -6.48 9.05
N TYR A 29 -23.74 -5.75 8.89
CA TYR A 29 -22.41 -6.14 9.36
C TYR A 29 -22.19 -5.65 10.80
N ARG A 30 -22.76 -6.34 11.78
CA ARG A 30 -22.77 -5.91 13.19
C ARG A 30 -22.49 -7.00 14.21
N ASN A 31 -22.90 -8.22 13.91
CA ASN A 31 -22.79 -9.28 14.89
C ASN A 31 -21.45 -10.01 14.72
N GLU A 32 -20.96 -10.57 15.79
CA GLU A 32 -19.85 -11.49 15.76
C GLU A 32 -20.14 -12.61 14.74
N ASN A 33 -19.14 -12.91 13.90
CA ASN A 33 -19.22 -13.87 12.80
C ASN A 33 -20.05 -13.46 11.57
N ASP A 34 -20.58 -12.22 11.51
CA ASP A 34 -21.04 -11.67 10.24
C ASP A 34 -19.81 -11.41 9.34
N ILE A 35 -19.95 -11.74 8.05
CA ILE A 35 -18.85 -11.54 7.10
C ILE A 35 -19.26 -10.75 5.87
N LEU A 36 -18.31 -9.94 5.40
CA LEU A 36 -18.33 -9.39 4.06
C LEU A 36 -17.34 -10.18 3.20
N LEU A 37 -17.77 -10.58 2.00
CA LEU A 37 -16.92 -11.25 1.02
C LEU A 37 -16.59 -10.30 -0.13
N SER A 38 -15.38 -10.38 -0.67
CA SER A 38 -15.11 -9.72 -1.94
C SER A 38 -15.80 -10.44 -3.11
N GLU A 39 -16.10 -9.70 -4.17
CA GLU A 39 -16.83 -10.19 -5.34
C GLU A 39 -16.20 -11.46 -5.94
N GLY A 40 -14.87 -11.44 -6.12
CA GLY A 40 -14.14 -12.57 -6.68
C GLY A 40 -14.27 -13.83 -5.84
N TYR A 41 -14.17 -13.72 -4.52
CA TYR A 41 -14.31 -14.87 -3.61
C TYR A 41 -15.76 -15.30 -3.46
N ALA A 42 -16.73 -14.39 -3.45
CA ALA A 42 -18.15 -14.75 -3.45
C ALA A 42 -18.51 -15.57 -4.69
N ARG A 43 -18.05 -15.15 -5.87
CA ARG A 43 -18.24 -15.89 -7.13
C ARG A 43 -17.53 -17.24 -7.14
N MET A 44 -16.32 -17.30 -6.59
CA MET A 44 -15.56 -18.55 -6.51
C MET A 44 -16.23 -19.60 -5.63
N ILE A 45 -16.89 -19.19 -4.53
CA ILE A 45 -17.50 -20.11 -3.56
C ILE A 45 -18.92 -20.50 -4.00
N PHE A 46 -19.72 -19.53 -4.45
CA PHE A 46 -21.15 -19.69 -4.67
C PHE A 46 -21.55 -19.66 -6.16
N GLY A 47 -20.59 -19.38 -7.08
CA GLY A 47 -20.90 -19.22 -8.49
C GLY A 47 -21.86 -18.05 -8.72
N ASP A 48 -22.97 -18.33 -9.39
CA ASP A 48 -24.04 -17.34 -9.68
C ASP A 48 -25.15 -17.32 -8.62
N GLU A 49 -25.03 -18.14 -7.56
CA GLU A 49 -26.02 -18.15 -6.50
C GLU A 49 -25.87 -16.94 -5.57
N ASN A 50 -27.03 -16.47 -5.05
CA ASN A 50 -27.01 -15.39 -4.06
C ASN A 50 -26.30 -15.85 -2.76
N PRO A 51 -25.18 -15.22 -2.37
CA PRO A 51 -24.44 -15.62 -1.18
C PRO A 51 -25.06 -15.11 0.13
N ILE A 52 -25.93 -14.09 0.09
CA ILE A 52 -26.47 -13.42 1.28
C ILE A 52 -27.28 -14.39 2.14
N GLY A 53 -26.95 -14.43 3.43
CA GLY A 53 -27.56 -15.30 4.44
C GLY A 53 -27.00 -16.72 4.46
N LYS A 54 -26.13 -17.10 3.52
CA LYS A 54 -25.46 -18.41 3.55
C LYS A 54 -24.40 -18.47 4.66
N ILE A 55 -24.16 -19.69 5.14
CA ILE A 55 -23.18 -19.95 6.22
C ILE A 55 -21.96 -20.63 5.62
N ILE A 56 -20.79 -20.12 5.97
CA ILE A 56 -19.48 -20.72 5.67
C ILE A 56 -18.90 -21.27 6.96
N THR A 57 -18.47 -22.53 6.95
CA THR A 57 -17.74 -23.09 8.08
C THR A 57 -16.26 -22.76 7.96
N PHE A 58 -15.72 -22.02 8.92
CA PHE A 58 -14.31 -21.66 9.00
C PHE A 58 -13.58 -22.74 9.83
N GLU A 59 -13.02 -23.73 9.12
CA GLU A 59 -12.48 -24.95 9.77
C GLU A 59 -11.36 -24.66 10.77
N MET A 60 -10.57 -23.61 10.57
CA MET A 60 -9.45 -23.26 11.45
C MET A 60 -9.90 -22.90 12.87
N LEU A 61 -11.04 -22.25 12.99
CA LEU A 61 -11.63 -21.82 14.28
C LEU A 61 -12.85 -22.65 14.68
N GLY A 62 -13.32 -23.58 13.83
CA GLY A 62 -14.55 -24.34 14.06
C GLY A 62 -15.82 -23.47 14.07
N THR A 63 -15.75 -22.24 13.56
CA THR A 63 -16.78 -21.22 13.65
C THR A 63 -17.63 -21.19 12.38
N GLN A 64 -18.93 -20.91 12.55
CA GLN A 64 -19.85 -20.67 11.44
C GLN A 64 -19.95 -19.18 11.18
N LEU A 65 -19.64 -18.76 9.95
CA LEU A 65 -19.64 -17.38 9.51
C LEU A 65 -20.82 -17.14 8.56
N LYS A 66 -21.58 -16.08 8.81
CA LYS A 66 -22.75 -15.73 8.01
C LYS A 66 -22.41 -14.62 7.01
N VAL A 67 -22.66 -14.86 5.74
CA VAL A 67 -22.48 -13.85 4.69
C VAL A 67 -23.59 -12.80 4.78
N VAL A 68 -23.27 -11.57 5.12
CA VAL A 68 -24.22 -10.44 5.21
C VAL A 68 -24.05 -9.44 4.06
N GLY A 69 -22.89 -9.46 3.38
CA GLY A 69 -22.66 -8.59 2.25
C GLY A 69 -21.56 -9.08 1.31
N VAL A 70 -21.60 -8.55 0.10
CA VAL A 70 -20.54 -8.73 -0.90
C VAL A 70 -20.08 -7.36 -1.34
N TYR A 71 -18.78 -7.11 -1.26
CA TYR A 71 -18.17 -5.88 -1.71
C TYR A 71 -17.42 -6.09 -3.02
N LYS A 72 -17.38 -5.06 -3.84
CA LYS A 72 -16.63 -5.03 -5.08
C LYS A 72 -15.14 -5.18 -4.81
N ASP A 73 -14.46 -5.97 -5.61
CA ASP A 73 -13.03 -6.17 -5.47
C ASP A 73 -12.27 -4.85 -5.43
N LEU A 74 -11.46 -4.70 -4.41
CA LEU A 74 -10.61 -3.53 -4.21
C LEU A 74 -9.38 -3.62 -5.12
N PRO A 75 -8.87 -2.49 -5.59
CA PRO A 75 -7.66 -2.47 -6.42
C PRO A 75 -6.45 -2.99 -5.64
N GLU A 76 -5.47 -3.55 -6.33
CA GLU A 76 -4.27 -4.17 -5.72
C GLU A 76 -3.44 -3.21 -4.85
N ASN A 77 -3.52 -1.91 -5.13
CA ASN A 77 -2.86 -0.87 -4.34
C ASN A 77 -3.64 -0.43 -3.08
N CYS A 78 -4.74 -1.10 -2.75
CA CYS A 78 -5.48 -0.87 -1.52
C CYS A 78 -4.82 -1.59 -0.34
N SER A 79 -4.83 -0.96 0.85
CA SER A 79 -4.30 -1.56 2.08
C SER A 79 -5.19 -2.70 2.60
N ILE A 80 -6.49 -2.68 2.29
CA ILE A 80 -7.41 -3.77 2.62
C ILE A 80 -7.26 -4.87 1.57
N ILE A 81 -7.18 -6.11 2.03
CA ILE A 81 -7.09 -7.28 1.15
C ILE A 81 -8.46 -7.68 0.61
N ASN A 82 -8.50 -8.13 -0.63
CA ASN A 82 -9.67 -8.83 -1.15
C ASN A 82 -9.76 -10.21 -0.49
N GLY A 83 -10.92 -10.53 0.07
CA GLY A 83 -11.11 -11.76 0.80
C GLY A 83 -12.35 -11.73 1.67
N MET A 84 -12.19 -12.18 2.89
CA MET A 84 -13.24 -12.24 3.89
C MET A 84 -12.95 -11.27 5.03
N LEU A 85 -13.85 -10.33 5.27
CA LEU A 85 -13.84 -9.44 6.42
C LEU A 85 -14.79 -9.99 7.46
N ILE A 86 -14.26 -10.35 8.63
CA ILE A 86 -15.01 -11.00 9.72
C ILE A 86 -15.30 -9.95 10.78
N CYS A 87 -16.55 -9.76 11.12
CA CYS A 87 -16.94 -8.88 12.21
C CYS A 87 -16.55 -9.50 13.56
N ILE A 88 -15.77 -8.76 14.35
CA ILE A 88 -15.56 -9.04 15.76
C ILE A 88 -16.61 -8.27 16.55
N GLY A 89 -17.33 -8.92 17.42
CA GLY A 89 -18.32 -8.23 18.27
C GLY A 89 -17.66 -7.15 19.15
N GLU A 90 -18.48 -6.24 19.69
CA GLU A 90 -18.00 -5.18 20.61
C GLU A 90 -17.26 -5.74 21.84
N ALA A 91 -17.56 -6.97 22.24
CA ALA A 91 -16.94 -7.62 23.39
C ALA A 91 -15.43 -7.89 23.20
N ASP A 92 -15.00 -8.16 21.98
CA ASP A 92 -13.59 -8.46 21.69
C ASP A 92 -12.69 -7.20 21.73
N LEU A 93 -13.27 -6.02 21.55
CA LEU A 93 -12.55 -4.75 21.64
C LEU A 93 -12.16 -4.37 23.07
N THR A 94 -12.78 -5.01 24.06
CA THR A 94 -12.54 -4.74 25.49
C THR A 94 -11.45 -5.61 26.11
N ILE A 95 -11.02 -6.64 25.41
CA ILE A 95 -9.95 -7.54 25.90
C ILE A 95 -8.62 -7.05 25.34
N PRO A 96 -7.64 -6.71 26.18
CA PRO A 96 -6.29 -6.40 25.72
C PRO A 96 -5.66 -7.69 25.15
N ASN A 97 -5.92 -7.96 23.90
CA ASN A 97 -5.22 -9.03 23.19
C ASN A 97 -3.83 -8.53 22.80
N HIS A 98 -2.84 -9.41 22.94
CA HIS A 98 -1.47 -9.16 22.53
C HIS A 98 -1.32 -9.15 20.99
N ASP A 99 -2.41 -9.37 20.26
CA ASP A 99 -2.40 -9.32 18.81
C ASP A 99 -2.34 -7.86 18.31
N PRO A 100 -1.47 -7.55 17.35
CA PRO A 100 -1.34 -6.20 16.82
C PRO A 100 -2.62 -5.81 16.09
N HIS A 101 -3.31 -4.81 16.61
CA HIS A 101 -4.46 -4.21 15.97
C HIS A 101 -4.09 -2.90 15.28
N VAL A 102 -4.66 -2.67 14.10
CA VAL A 102 -4.50 -1.40 13.38
C VAL A 102 -5.81 -0.62 13.50
N GLY A 103 -5.75 0.54 14.14
CA GLY A 103 -6.89 1.45 14.28
C GLY A 103 -6.95 2.45 13.12
N PHE A 104 -8.11 2.54 12.46
CA PHE A 104 -8.39 3.56 11.47
C PHE A 104 -9.46 4.51 12.00
N PHE A 105 -9.22 5.81 11.90
CA PHE A 105 -10.11 6.83 12.42
C PHE A 105 -10.49 7.82 11.31
N ARG A 106 -11.79 8.05 11.16
CA ARG A 106 -12.28 9.15 10.31
C ARG A 106 -12.51 10.38 11.18
N LEU A 107 -11.61 11.35 11.06
CA LEU A 107 -11.71 12.59 11.80
C LEU A 107 -12.77 13.51 11.21
N LYS A 108 -13.43 14.30 12.07
CA LYS A 108 -14.28 15.41 11.63
C LYS A 108 -13.41 16.46 10.93
N LYS A 109 -14.01 17.20 9.98
CA LYS A 109 -13.30 18.15 9.12
C LYS A 109 -12.47 19.20 9.89
N ASP A 110 -12.97 19.60 11.08
CA ASP A 110 -12.37 20.65 11.91
C ASP A 110 -11.59 20.07 13.11
N ALA A 111 -11.35 18.76 13.16
CA ALA A 111 -10.62 18.13 14.26
C ALA A 111 -9.13 18.42 14.15
N SER A 112 -8.50 18.85 15.25
CA SER A 112 -7.03 18.91 15.34
C SER A 112 -6.49 17.51 15.59
N VAL A 113 -5.60 17.07 14.70
CA VAL A 113 -4.93 15.76 14.79
C VAL A 113 -4.14 15.64 16.10
N GLU A 114 -3.47 16.72 16.51
CA GLU A 114 -2.65 16.77 17.72
C GLU A 114 -3.52 16.57 18.95
N LYS A 115 -4.68 17.28 19.02
CA LYS A 115 -5.60 17.17 20.14
C LYS A 115 -6.21 15.77 20.22
N VAL A 116 -6.67 15.23 19.09
CA VAL A 116 -7.25 13.87 19.06
C VAL A 116 -6.20 12.83 19.47
N THR A 117 -4.95 12.99 19.04
CA THR A 117 -3.84 12.10 19.45
C THR A 117 -3.61 12.18 20.96
N GLU A 118 -3.60 13.39 21.53
CA GLU A 118 -3.41 13.57 22.95
C GLU A 118 -4.57 13.00 23.79
N ASP A 119 -5.79 13.22 23.34
CA ASP A 119 -6.99 12.68 24.00
C ASP A 119 -6.97 11.14 23.93
N PHE A 120 -6.61 10.56 22.79
CA PHE A 120 -6.45 9.12 22.64
C PHE A 120 -5.40 8.53 23.57
N ARG A 121 -4.24 9.17 23.68
CA ARG A 121 -3.19 8.74 24.62
C ARG A 121 -3.68 8.73 26.06
N LYS A 122 -4.43 9.77 26.47
CA LYS A 122 -4.99 9.88 27.82
C LYS A 122 -6.02 8.78 28.08
N GLU A 123 -6.94 8.56 27.14
CA GLU A 123 -7.97 7.53 27.26
C GLU A 123 -7.37 6.12 27.29
N TYR A 124 -6.38 5.84 26.47
CA TYR A 124 -5.69 4.55 26.49
C TYR A 124 -4.94 4.32 27.82
N ALA A 125 -4.26 5.34 28.35
CA ALA A 125 -3.63 5.27 29.66
C ALA A 125 -4.65 5.05 30.79
N ASN A 126 -5.83 5.70 30.71
CA ASN A 126 -6.92 5.53 31.66
C ASN A 126 -7.50 4.11 31.57
N PHE A 127 -7.64 3.58 30.37
CA PHE A 127 -8.09 2.21 30.14
C PHE A 127 -7.18 1.17 30.81
N ILE A 128 -5.85 1.28 30.63
CA ILE A 128 -4.89 0.40 31.31
C ILE A 128 -5.04 0.47 32.83
N ARG A 129 -5.14 1.69 33.40
CA ARG A 129 -5.30 1.88 34.84
C ARG A 129 -6.63 1.32 35.36
N SER A 130 -7.71 1.47 34.59
CA SER A 130 -9.04 0.98 34.98
C SER A 130 -9.12 -0.55 35.01
N SER A 131 -8.27 -1.23 34.24
CA SER A 131 -8.13 -2.69 34.28
C SER A 131 -7.34 -3.20 35.50
N GLY A 132 -7.00 -2.33 36.43
CA GLY A 132 -6.26 -2.68 37.66
C GLY A 132 -4.77 -2.92 37.44
N ARG A 133 -4.23 -2.52 36.32
CA ARG A 133 -2.80 -2.64 35.96
C ARG A 133 -2.09 -1.29 36.12
N GLU A 134 -0.86 -1.36 36.55
CA GLU A 134 0.05 -0.22 36.48
C GLU A 134 0.68 -0.16 35.07
N ILE A 135 0.83 1.05 34.54
CA ILE A 135 1.50 1.28 33.25
C ILE A 135 2.99 0.98 33.43
N GLN A 136 3.48 -0.01 32.70
CA GLN A 136 4.90 -0.36 32.67
C GLN A 136 5.69 0.68 31.87
N ASP A 137 7.00 0.79 32.10
CA ASP A 137 7.84 1.78 31.42
C ASP A 137 7.77 1.66 29.89
N TYR A 138 7.76 0.45 29.35
CA TYR A 138 7.62 0.21 27.90
C TYR A 138 6.24 0.65 27.36
N GLU A 139 5.16 0.44 28.13
CA GLU A 139 3.81 0.90 27.77
C GLU A 139 3.73 2.44 27.79
N ALA A 140 4.45 3.09 28.71
CA ALA A 140 4.54 4.53 28.76
C ALA A 140 5.26 5.11 27.54
N GLU A 141 6.32 4.45 27.07
CA GLU A 141 7.02 4.82 25.83
C GLU A 141 6.14 4.59 24.59
N GLU A 142 5.42 3.46 24.52
CA GLU A 142 4.46 3.20 23.45
C GLU A 142 3.35 4.25 23.40
N ILE A 143 2.75 4.58 24.55
CA ILE A 143 1.73 5.63 24.64
C ILE A 143 2.28 6.98 24.18
N ALA A 144 3.49 7.33 24.60
CA ALA A 144 4.14 8.57 24.18
C ALA A 144 4.44 8.57 22.66
N GLY A 145 4.77 7.41 22.10
CA GLY A 145 5.04 7.22 20.68
C GLY A 145 3.80 7.17 19.79
N MET A 146 2.60 6.97 20.36
CA MET A 146 1.36 6.92 19.57
C MET A 146 1.15 8.19 18.78
N ARG A 147 0.86 8.05 17.49
CA ARG A 147 0.58 9.16 16.58
C ARG A 147 -0.48 8.76 15.56
N LEU A 148 -1.33 9.68 15.20
CA LEU A 148 -2.24 9.52 14.06
C LEU A 148 -1.49 9.88 12.78
N THR A 149 -1.46 8.96 11.86
CA THR A 149 -0.79 9.13 10.57
C THR A 149 -1.82 9.15 9.46
N PRO A 150 -1.77 10.12 8.53
CA PRO A 150 -2.63 10.12 7.36
C PRO A 150 -2.48 8.83 6.57
N ILE A 151 -3.60 8.19 6.19
CA ILE A 151 -3.59 6.91 5.46
C ILE A 151 -2.77 6.95 4.18
N ALA A 152 -2.70 8.11 3.50
CA ALA A 152 -1.90 8.29 2.30
C ALA A 152 -0.38 8.17 2.55
N GLN A 153 0.07 8.32 3.80
CA GLN A 153 1.49 8.25 4.17
C GLN A 153 1.88 6.88 4.73
N THR A 154 0.91 6.04 5.10
CA THR A 154 1.19 4.73 5.72
C THR A 154 1.98 3.79 4.83
N HIS A 155 1.89 3.94 3.52
CA HIS A 155 2.65 3.12 2.54
C HIS A 155 4.17 3.28 2.60
N LEU A 156 4.66 4.39 3.15
CA LEU A 156 6.09 4.74 3.18
C LEU A 156 6.69 4.67 4.59
N LEU A 157 5.89 4.30 5.59
CA LEU A 157 6.33 4.21 6.98
C LEU A 157 6.73 2.76 7.31
N GLU A 158 7.99 2.60 7.72
CA GLU A 158 8.55 1.29 8.13
C GLU A 158 7.98 0.81 9.48
N ASP A 159 7.60 1.75 10.36
CA ASP A 159 7.21 1.48 11.75
C ASP A 159 5.72 1.15 11.93
N VAL A 160 4.93 1.21 10.87
CA VAL A 160 3.52 0.82 10.96
C VAL A 160 3.45 -0.69 10.74
N MET A 161 3.24 -1.44 11.81
CA MET A 161 2.82 -2.85 11.73
C MET A 161 1.48 -2.90 11.01
N SER A 162 1.51 -2.79 9.69
CA SER A 162 0.32 -2.99 8.88
C SER A 162 0.14 -4.49 8.69
N GLY A 163 -0.67 -5.12 9.53
CA GLY A 163 -1.04 -6.53 9.37
C GLY A 163 -1.76 -6.84 8.06
N ILE A 164 -1.91 -5.86 7.18
CA ILE A 164 -2.78 -5.98 6.02
C ILE A 164 -2.01 -6.11 4.70
N LYS A 165 -0.97 -5.32 4.47
CA LYS A 165 -0.06 -5.47 3.29
C LYS A 165 1.32 -4.91 3.62
N PRO A 166 2.40 -5.47 3.02
CA PRO A 166 3.73 -4.93 3.23
C PRO A 166 3.82 -3.49 2.71
N SER A 167 4.35 -2.61 3.55
CA SER A 167 4.65 -1.23 3.17
C SER A 167 5.91 -1.17 2.31
N ALA A 168 6.00 -0.18 1.43
CA ALA A 168 7.20 0.06 0.66
C ALA A 168 8.26 0.71 1.56
N ASN A 169 9.45 0.11 1.61
CA ASN A 169 10.57 0.66 2.37
C ASN A 169 11.22 1.80 1.58
N MET A 170 11.10 3.04 2.09
CA MET A 170 11.67 4.24 1.44
C MET A 170 13.19 4.12 1.30
N THR A 171 13.86 3.53 2.27
CA THR A 171 15.32 3.31 2.26
C THR A 171 15.71 2.37 1.11
N GLN A 172 14.97 1.28 0.92
CA GLN A 172 15.19 0.37 -0.22
C GLN A 172 14.95 1.05 -1.57
N MET A 173 13.91 1.88 -1.68
CA MET A 173 13.63 2.65 -2.89
C MET A 173 14.76 3.63 -3.21
N LEU A 174 15.29 4.34 -2.21
CA LEU A 174 16.42 5.26 -2.39
C LEU A 174 17.71 4.52 -2.78
N ILE A 175 17.97 3.36 -2.20
CA ILE A 175 19.12 2.51 -2.57
C ILE A 175 18.98 2.08 -4.03
N LEU A 176 17.82 1.57 -4.46
CA LEU A 176 17.58 1.15 -5.83
C LEU A 176 17.72 2.32 -6.82
N LEU A 177 17.20 3.50 -6.45
CA LEU A 177 17.32 4.71 -7.25
C LEU A 177 18.81 5.12 -7.40
N SER A 178 19.57 5.07 -6.31
CA SER A 178 21.00 5.41 -6.31
C SER A 178 21.81 4.46 -7.18
N ILE A 179 21.54 3.15 -7.10
CA ILE A 179 22.18 2.13 -7.95
C ILE A 179 21.83 2.38 -9.43
N SER A 180 20.54 2.66 -9.72
CA SER A 180 20.08 2.94 -11.08
C SER A 180 20.77 4.18 -11.66
N LEU A 181 20.94 5.22 -10.85
CA LEU A 181 21.67 6.44 -11.26
C LEU A 181 23.14 6.16 -11.53
N LEU A 182 23.77 5.31 -10.71
CA LEU A 182 25.16 4.90 -10.91
C LEU A 182 25.33 4.15 -12.25
N PHE A 183 24.45 3.20 -12.55
CA PHE A 183 24.46 2.51 -13.85
C PHE A 183 24.26 3.48 -15.02
N LEU A 184 23.37 4.44 -14.88
CA LEU A 184 23.19 5.48 -15.89
C LEU A 184 24.47 6.28 -16.13
N LEU A 185 25.16 6.68 -15.07
CA LEU A 185 26.44 7.39 -15.18
C LEU A 185 27.50 6.55 -15.87
N ILE A 186 27.63 5.27 -15.52
CA ILE A 186 28.57 4.33 -16.18
C ILE A 186 28.23 4.22 -17.66
N ALA A 187 26.97 4.09 -18.03
CA ALA A 187 26.54 4.02 -19.43
C ALA A 187 26.88 5.32 -20.18
N ILE A 188 26.68 6.49 -19.56
CA ILE A 188 27.08 7.78 -20.15
C ILE A 188 28.58 7.85 -20.36
N PHE A 189 29.40 7.47 -19.39
CA PHE A 189 30.85 7.46 -19.53
C PHE A 189 31.30 6.50 -20.63
N ASN A 190 30.76 5.30 -20.70
CA ASN A 190 31.06 4.35 -21.77
C ASN A 190 30.68 4.90 -23.14
N PHE A 191 29.51 5.56 -23.24
CA PHE A 191 29.09 6.20 -24.49
C PHE A 191 30.06 7.34 -24.90
N ILE A 192 30.48 8.18 -23.95
CA ILE A 192 31.46 9.25 -24.20
C ILE A 192 32.78 8.66 -24.68
N ASN A 193 33.31 7.65 -24.00
CA ASN A 193 34.57 6.99 -24.37
C ASN A 193 34.50 6.39 -25.78
N PHE A 194 33.40 5.69 -26.08
CA PHE A 194 33.20 5.13 -27.44
C PHE A 194 33.08 6.23 -28.50
N SER A 195 32.33 7.30 -28.19
CA SER A 195 32.18 8.45 -29.09
C SER A 195 33.50 9.12 -29.34
N MET A 196 34.34 9.32 -28.31
CA MET A 196 35.66 9.92 -28.44
C MET A 196 36.61 9.04 -29.29
N ALA A 197 36.63 7.73 -29.04
CA ALA A 197 37.46 6.78 -29.83
C ALA A 197 37.07 6.77 -31.33
N SER A 198 35.81 7.06 -31.66
CA SER A 198 35.36 7.10 -33.06
C SER A 198 35.64 8.43 -33.78
N ILE A 199 36.09 9.48 -33.09
CA ILE A 199 36.35 10.81 -33.67
C ILE A 199 37.43 10.74 -34.77
N PRO A 200 38.61 10.08 -34.60
CA PRO A 200 39.64 10.05 -35.64
C PRO A 200 39.14 9.51 -36.97
N PHE A 201 38.29 8.49 -36.94
CA PHE A 201 37.71 7.87 -38.14
C PHE A 201 36.71 8.77 -38.86
N ARG A 202 36.17 9.79 -38.17
CA ARG A 202 35.14 10.71 -38.71
C ARG A 202 35.69 12.06 -39.13
N ILE A 203 36.92 12.40 -38.75
CA ILE A 203 37.55 13.70 -39.08
C ILE A 203 37.59 13.95 -40.59
N ASN A 204 37.98 12.95 -41.39
CA ASN A 204 38.02 13.11 -42.83
C ASN A 204 36.64 13.41 -43.42
N SER A 205 35.59 12.73 -42.98
CA SER A 205 34.23 12.97 -43.45
C SER A 205 33.75 14.35 -43.08
N ILE A 206 34.01 14.81 -41.85
CA ILE A 206 33.63 16.15 -41.37
C ILE A 206 34.38 17.25 -42.13
N ASN A 207 35.66 17.05 -42.45
CA ASN A 207 36.46 17.99 -43.21
C ASN A 207 35.95 18.12 -44.65
N ILE A 208 35.58 17.02 -45.29
CA ILE A 208 34.93 17.03 -46.60
C ILE A 208 33.62 17.80 -46.57
N GLU A 209 32.72 17.54 -45.60
CA GLU A 209 31.47 18.25 -45.46
C GLU A 209 31.70 19.77 -45.23
N LYS A 210 32.75 20.16 -44.49
CA LYS A 210 33.12 21.56 -44.29
C LYS A 210 33.59 22.25 -45.60
N VAL A 211 34.39 21.56 -46.41
CA VAL A 211 34.84 22.09 -47.71
C VAL A 211 33.63 22.33 -48.64
N TYR A 212 32.61 21.50 -48.56
CA TYR A 212 31.34 21.69 -49.28
C TYR A 212 30.39 22.73 -48.63
N GLY A 213 30.86 23.52 -47.65
CA GLY A 213 30.13 24.64 -47.10
C GLY A 213 29.11 24.28 -46.02
N ALA A 214 29.19 23.11 -45.42
CA ALA A 214 28.28 22.73 -44.31
C ALA A 214 28.52 23.58 -43.08
N SER A 215 27.44 24.22 -42.57
CA SER A 215 27.52 25.01 -41.35
C SER A 215 27.76 24.11 -40.10
N ARG A 216 28.44 24.69 -39.09
CA ARG A 216 28.74 23.99 -37.82
C ARG A 216 27.49 23.40 -37.15
N ARG A 217 26.38 24.11 -37.20
CA ARG A 217 25.11 23.63 -36.65
C ARG A 217 24.57 22.40 -37.38
N ARG A 218 24.68 22.38 -38.71
CA ARG A 218 24.25 21.25 -39.55
C ARG A 218 25.10 20.01 -39.28
N LEU A 219 26.40 20.16 -39.10
CA LEU A 219 27.33 19.06 -38.76
C LEU A 219 26.96 18.44 -37.39
N ILE A 220 26.77 19.28 -36.36
CA ILE A 220 26.40 18.82 -35.03
C ILE A 220 25.04 18.08 -35.07
N PHE A 221 24.04 18.64 -35.74
CA PHE A 221 22.71 18.05 -35.81
C PHE A 221 22.71 16.71 -36.55
N ASN A 222 23.44 16.59 -37.65
CA ASN A 222 23.59 15.33 -38.38
C ASN A 222 24.28 14.24 -37.53
N GLN A 223 25.25 14.65 -36.71
CA GLN A 223 25.99 13.72 -35.86
C GLN A 223 25.08 13.25 -34.68
N LEU A 224 24.31 14.14 -34.06
CA LEU A 224 23.37 13.77 -33.03
C LEU A 224 22.29 12.84 -33.58
N LYS A 225 21.75 13.13 -34.77
CA LYS A 225 20.73 12.30 -35.42
C LYS A 225 21.22 10.88 -35.65
N LYS A 226 22.49 10.72 -36.19
CA LYS A 226 23.10 9.40 -36.39
C LYS A 226 23.24 8.63 -35.06
N ASN A 227 23.70 9.30 -34.01
CA ASN A 227 23.88 8.66 -32.71
C ASN A 227 22.52 8.26 -32.08
N ILE A 228 21.47 9.09 -32.20
CA ILE A 228 20.12 8.76 -31.69
C ILE A 228 19.57 7.52 -32.44
N ILE A 229 19.72 7.48 -33.77
CA ILE A 229 19.26 6.31 -34.56
C ILE A 229 20.01 5.04 -34.15
N LEU A 230 21.32 5.12 -33.90
CA LEU A 230 22.10 4.00 -33.42
C LEU A 230 21.68 3.50 -32.05
N CYS A 231 21.40 4.43 -31.11
CA CYS A 231 20.91 4.09 -29.78
C CYS A 231 19.47 3.49 -29.82
N ALA A 232 18.64 3.93 -30.77
CA ALA A 232 17.28 3.40 -30.92
C ALA A 232 17.24 2.02 -31.59
N ALA A 233 18.30 1.66 -32.32
CA ALA A 233 18.42 0.37 -33.03
C ALA A 233 19.20 -0.70 -32.24
N SER A 234 19.80 -0.31 -31.11
CA SER A 234 20.53 -1.18 -30.17
C SER A 234 19.61 -1.68 -29.06
#